data_ad514305159dbef73ae477b9cc9d1d6f
#
_entry.id   ad514305159dbef73ae477b9cc9d1d6f
#
_cell.length_a   1.000
_cell.length_b   1.000
_cell.length_c   1.000
_cell.angle_alpha   90.00
_cell.angle_beta   90.00
_cell.angle_gamma   90.00
#
_symmetry.space_group_name_H-M   'P 1'
#
loop_
_entity.id
_entity.type
_entity.pdbx_description
1 polymer ?
#
loop_
_entity_poly.entity_id
_entity_poly.type
_entity_poly.pdbx_seq_one_letter_code
_entity_poly.pdbx_strand_id
1 'polypeptide(L)'
;MESRLSEVIDTHSKRTDTRRRFRAISRWMARLVLISLVGSWLFLYIDSVYQRRRAESLLADLRSLDFSTAGFAEVRDIMIRNGVRPGSTCDPQNCTFLLQIMTRLPRIPLLDRKATFFYTTLPYIGVRSWVLVAIFEVRNGKLERSETGIGEYKMERLDDSAYRQLVPLLYEVWTRREAASFEYPCSSQDYQVYVSHGGFKFPANALETCVAQSAGASVKRAFDVHLSCLNNPFRNCRFDELAPSAWADYSAKDGHRHR
;
A
#
# COMPACT_ATOMS: atom_id res chain seq x y z
N MET A 1 39.75 -19.08 64.60
CA MET A 1 38.40 -18.45 64.37
C MET A 1 38.45 -17.35 63.31
N GLU A 2 39.57 -16.70 63.08
CA GLU A 2 39.78 -15.65 62.08
C GLU A 2 39.74 -16.05 60.60
N SER A 3 40.14 -17.30 60.28
CA SER A 3 40.18 -17.74 58.87
C SER A 3 38.81 -17.88 58.20
N ARG A 4 37.75 -18.15 58.94
CA ARG A 4 36.37 -18.27 58.41
C ARG A 4 35.72 -16.91 58.12
N LEU A 5 36.13 -15.85 58.84
CA LEU A 5 35.59 -14.52 58.61
C LEU A 5 36.13 -13.89 57.33
N SER A 6 37.40 -14.12 56.95
CA SER A 6 37.97 -13.60 55.72
C SER A 6 37.35 -14.23 54.46
N GLU A 7 37.00 -15.49 54.51
CA GLU A 7 36.38 -16.21 53.39
C GLU A 7 34.93 -15.76 53.11
N VAL A 8 34.19 -15.44 54.18
CA VAL A 8 32.81 -14.89 54.03
C VAL A 8 32.81 -13.47 53.47
N ILE A 9 33.78 -12.63 53.81
CA ILE A 9 33.90 -11.27 53.29
C ILE A 9 34.25 -11.26 51.80
N ASP A 10 35.15 -12.15 51.37
CA ASP A 10 35.60 -12.24 49.97
C ASP A 10 34.48 -12.75 49.03
N THR A 11 33.67 -13.71 49.50
CA THR A 11 32.52 -14.22 48.74
C THR A 11 31.41 -13.15 48.57
N HIS A 12 31.21 -12.30 49.58
CA HIS A 12 30.23 -11.22 49.52
C HIS A 12 30.65 -10.10 48.59
N SER A 13 31.95 -9.77 48.55
CA SER A 13 32.52 -8.76 47.64
C SER A 13 32.40 -9.19 46.18
N LYS A 14 32.74 -10.43 45.85
CA LYS A 14 32.65 -11.00 44.51
C LYS A 14 31.21 -11.03 44.00
N ARG A 15 30.24 -11.30 44.87
CA ARG A 15 28.82 -11.37 44.52
C ARG A 15 28.22 -9.99 44.18
N THR A 16 28.66 -8.95 44.84
CA THR A 16 28.23 -7.56 44.57
C THR A 16 28.81 -7.02 43.28
N ASP A 17 30.06 -7.36 42.93
CA ASP A 17 30.70 -6.92 41.68
C ASP A 17 30.06 -7.60 40.46
N THR A 18 29.75 -8.90 40.56
CA THR A 18 29.04 -9.64 39.51
C THR A 18 27.64 -9.04 39.22
N ARG A 19 26.90 -8.65 40.26
CA ARG A 19 25.58 -7.99 40.10
C ARG A 19 25.69 -6.61 39.45
N ARG A 20 26.74 -5.85 39.74
CA ARG A 20 26.98 -4.53 39.10
C ARG A 20 27.32 -4.69 37.63
N ARG A 21 28.16 -5.64 37.26
CA ARG A 21 28.51 -5.96 35.85
C ARG A 21 27.29 -6.45 35.09
N PHE A 22 26.49 -7.32 35.66
CA PHE A 22 25.27 -7.82 35.05
C PHE A 22 24.26 -6.67 34.77
N ARG A 23 24.06 -5.76 35.71
CA ARG A 23 23.22 -4.58 35.52
C ARG A 23 23.76 -3.63 34.45
N ALA A 24 25.07 -3.46 34.34
CA ALA A 24 25.69 -2.65 33.31
C ALA A 24 25.49 -3.26 31.93
N ILE A 25 25.72 -4.56 31.77
CA ILE A 25 25.51 -5.31 30.54
C ILE A 25 24.03 -5.27 30.13
N SER A 26 23.11 -5.51 31.06
CA SER A 26 21.68 -5.46 30.81
C SER A 26 21.22 -4.07 30.32
N ARG A 27 21.73 -2.99 30.90
CA ARG A 27 21.45 -1.62 30.44
C ARG A 27 22.00 -1.35 29.04
N TRP A 28 23.19 -1.86 28.74
CA TRP A 28 23.82 -1.74 27.41
C TRP A 28 22.99 -2.50 26.36
N MET A 29 22.63 -3.73 26.66
CA MET A 29 21.75 -4.54 25.79
C MET A 29 20.40 -3.88 25.55
N ALA A 30 19.77 -3.35 26.61
CA ALA A 30 18.50 -2.62 26.48
C ALA A 30 18.63 -1.37 25.57
N ARG A 31 19.74 -0.64 25.69
CA ARG A 31 20.03 0.52 24.79
C ARG A 31 20.22 0.08 23.34
N LEU A 32 20.96 -0.99 23.09
CA LEU A 32 21.17 -1.50 21.73
C LEU A 32 19.85 -1.97 21.10
N VAL A 33 19.01 -2.67 21.86
CA VAL A 33 17.69 -3.08 21.40
C VAL A 33 16.81 -1.86 21.07
N LEU A 34 16.80 -0.85 21.95
CA LEU A 34 16.05 0.38 21.71
C LEU A 34 16.52 1.12 20.47
N ILE A 35 17.83 1.28 20.29
CA ILE A 35 18.42 1.93 19.10
C ILE A 35 18.06 1.14 17.83
N SER A 36 18.12 -0.19 17.87
CA SER A 36 17.73 -1.03 16.74
C SER A 36 16.25 -0.90 16.39
N LEU A 37 15.36 -0.85 17.40
CA LEU A 37 13.91 -0.67 17.19
C LEU A 37 13.60 0.71 16.59
N VAL A 38 14.19 1.77 17.14
CA VAL A 38 14.00 3.13 16.63
C VAL A 38 14.57 3.27 15.21
N GLY A 39 15.75 2.71 14.96
CA GLY A 39 16.37 2.72 13.64
C GLY A 39 15.54 1.98 12.60
N SER A 40 15.03 0.81 12.95
CA SER A 40 14.14 0.02 12.08
C SER A 40 12.84 0.77 11.80
N TRP A 41 12.23 1.36 12.81
CA TRP A 41 11.02 2.16 12.65
C TRP A 41 11.25 3.36 11.72
N LEU A 42 12.33 4.11 11.93
CA LEU A 42 12.68 5.26 11.10
C LEU A 42 12.90 4.86 9.64
N PHE A 43 13.59 3.75 9.41
CA PHE A 43 13.81 3.20 8.07
C PHE A 43 12.47 2.88 7.38
N LEU A 44 11.57 2.19 8.06
CA LEU A 44 10.25 1.83 7.52
C LEU A 44 9.40 3.08 7.23
N TYR A 45 9.46 4.07 8.11
CA TYR A 45 8.76 5.34 7.91
C TYR A 45 9.29 6.08 6.68
N ILE A 46 10.61 6.19 6.53
CA ILE A 46 11.24 6.84 5.38
C ILE A 46 10.87 6.11 4.08
N ASP A 47 10.94 4.77 4.06
CA ASP A 47 10.54 3.98 2.89
C ASP A 47 9.06 4.23 2.54
N SER A 48 8.17 4.21 3.52
CA SER A 48 6.75 4.49 3.31
C SER A 48 6.51 5.87 2.68
N VAL A 49 7.18 6.91 3.18
CA VAL A 49 7.09 8.28 2.62
C VAL A 49 7.66 8.32 1.19
N TYR A 50 8.76 7.65 0.94
CA TYR A 50 9.37 7.58 -0.39
C TYR A 50 8.45 6.90 -1.41
N GLN A 51 7.90 5.73 -1.07
CA GLN A 51 6.99 4.99 -1.94
C GLN A 51 5.70 5.79 -2.19
N ARG A 52 5.19 6.50 -1.17
CA ARG A 52 4.03 7.38 -1.34
C ARG A 52 4.31 8.49 -2.35
N ARG A 53 5.43 9.22 -2.23
CA ARG A 53 5.79 10.27 -3.18
C ARG A 53 5.90 9.75 -4.61
N ARG A 54 6.45 8.54 -4.75
CA ARG A 54 6.54 7.87 -6.05
C ARG A 54 5.15 7.54 -6.60
N ALA A 55 4.24 7.05 -5.77
CA ALA A 55 2.86 6.78 -6.18
C ALA A 55 2.09 8.08 -6.52
N GLU A 56 2.27 9.16 -5.74
CA GLU A 56 1.70 10.48 -6.03
C GLU A 56 2.21 11.03 -7.36
N SER A 57 3.51 10.84 -7.67
CA SER A 57 4.08 11.22 -8.97
C SER A 57 3.44 10.45 -10.13
N LEU A 58 3.25 9.13 -9.98
CA LEU A 58 2.54 8.33 -10.98
C LEU A 58 1.10 8.80 -11.18
N LEU A 59 0.36 9.05 -10.11
CA LEU A 59 -1.01 9.55 -10.20
C LEU A 59 -1.07 10.94 -10.87
N ALA A 60 -0.07 11.80 -10.64
CA ALA A 60 0.03 13.09 -11.34
C ALA A 60 0.30 12.89 -12.83
N ASP A 61 1.19 11.97 -13.21
CA ASP A 61 1.42 11.59 -14.60
C ASP A 61 0.12 11.10 -15.27
N LEU A 62 -0.65 10.24 -14.57
CA LEU A 62 -1.92 9.71 -15.07
C LEU A 62 -3.00 10.79 -15.21
N ARG A 63 -3.07 11.75 -14.28
CA ARG A 63 -3.99 12.91 -14.43
C ARG A 63 -3.67 13.78 -15.66
N SER A 64 -2.39 13.86 -16.02
CA SER A 64 -1.92 14.65 -17.16
C SER A 64 -2.03 13.93 -18.50
N LEU A 65 -2.16 12.58 -18.47
CA LEU A 65 -2.25 11.78 -19.66
C LEU A 65 -3.58 12.02 -20.39
N ASP A 66 -3.50 12.28 -21.68
CA ASP A 66 -4.68 12.26 -22.53
C ASP A 66 -4.96 10.81 -22.98
N PHE A 67 -5.82 10.14 -22.22
CA PHE A 67 -6.15 8.74 -22.46
C PHE A 67 -6.77 8.47 -23.82
N SER A 68 -7.42 9.49 -24.42
CA SER A 68 -8.09 9.35 -25.73
C SER A 68 -7.09 9.21 -26.88
N THR A 69 -5.93 9.83 -26.75
CA THR A 69 -4.87 9.85 -27.77
C THR A 69 -3.64 9.04 -27.38
N ALA A 70 -3.52 8.68 -26.10
CA ALA A 70 -2.36 7.99 -25.57
C ALA A 70 -2.09 6.66 -26.29
N GLY A 71 -0.82 6.41 -26.56
CA GLY A 71 -0.32 5.20 -27.17
C GLY A 71 0.83 4.57 -26.41
N PHE A 72 1.51 3.65 -27.10
CA PHE A 72 2.63 2.91 -26.52
C PHE A 72 3.74 3.84 -26.00
N ALA A 73 4.09 4.90 -26.75
CA ALA A 73 5.21 5.77 -26.40
C ALA A 73 4.96 6.51 -25.06
N GLU A 74 3.79 7.12 -24.90
CA GLU A 74 3.40 7.88 -23.74
C GLU A 74 3.33 6.97 -22.50
N VAL A 75 2.68 5.80 -22.63
CA VAL A 75 2.58 4.82 -21.55
C VAL A 75 3.95 4.30 -21.15
N ARG A 76 4.79 3.94 -22.14
CA ARG A 76 6.16 3.47 -21.90
C ARG A 76 6.98 4.52 -21.13
N ASP A 77 6.89 5.78 -21.51
CA ASP A 77 7.66 6.85 -20.88
C ASP A 77 7.22 7.08 -19.44
N ILE A 78 5.91 7.01 -19.13
CA ILE A 78 5.40 7.00 -17.76
C ILE A 78 5.98 5.81 -16.99
N MET A 79 5.96 4.61 -17.57
CA MET A 79 6.46 3.40 -16.93
C MET A 79 7.97 3.46 -16.63
N ILE A 80 8.76 3.94 -17.58
CA ILE A 80 10.21 4.09 -17.40
C ILE A 80 10.53 5.09 -16.30
N ARG A 81 9.86 6.27 -16.28
CA ARG A 81 10.03 7.25 -15.19
C ARG A 81 9.71 6.67 -13.81
N ASN A 82 8.77 5.74 -13.75
CA ASN A 82 8.40 5.05 -12.52
C ASN A 82 9.17 3.74 -12.27
N GLY A 83 10.25 3.50 -13.04
CA GLY A 83 11.21 2.40 -12.80
C GLY A 83 10.77 1.04 -13.32
N VAL A 84 9.77 1.00 -14.19
CA VAL A 84 9.36 -0.23 -14.88
C VAL A 84 10.06 -0.32 -16.23
N ARG A 85 10.59 -1.51 -16.55
CA ARG A 85 11.09 -1.82 -17.88
C ARG A 85 10.05 -2.66 -18.63
N PRO A 86 9.78 -2.38 -19.91
CA PRO A 86 8.94 -3.23 -20.74
C PRO A 86 9.46 -4.67 -20.69
N GLY A 87 8.55 -5.63 -20.61
CA GLY A 87 8.90 -7.04 -20.74
C GLY A 87 9.45 -7.36 -22.12
N SER A 88 10.18 -8.46 -22.24
CA SER A 88 10.77 -8.91 -23.51
C SER A 88 9.73 -9.24 -24.62
N THR A 89 8.48 -9.40 -24.24
CA THR A 89 7.35 -9.71 -25.14
C THR A 89 6.55 -8.48 -25.56
N CYS A 90 6.93 -7.28 -25.10
CA CYS A 90 6.29 -6.03 -25.45
C CYS A 90 6.80 -5.50 -26.79
N ASP A 91 5.91 -5.30 -27.72
CA ASP A 91 6.15 -4.56 -28.93
C ASP A 91 5.30 -3.29 -28.99
N PRO A 92 5.61 -2.31 -29.87
CA PRO A 92 4.87 -1.05 -29.93
C PRO A 92 3.38 -1.19 -30.29
N GLN A 93 2.97 -2.31 -30.87
CA GLN A 93 1.60 -2.55 -31.25
C GLN A 93 0.80 -3.21 -30.12
N ASN A 94 1.43 -4.15 -29.37
CA ASN A 94 0.76 -4.93 -28.35
C ASN A 94 1.66 -5.08 -27.13
N CYS A 95 1.26 -4.47 -26.02
CA CYS A 95 2.03 -4.51 -24.78
C CYS A 95 1.11 -4.38 -23.57
N THR A 96 1.40 -5.18 -22.55
CA THR A 96 0.80 -5.00 -21.22
C THR A 96 1.88 -4.56 -20.25
N PHE A 97 1.72 -3.38 -19.68
CA PHE A 97 2.58 -2.89 -18.62
C PHE A 97 1.92 -3.14 -17.27
N LEU A 98 2.71 -3.64 -16.34
CA LEU A 98 2.32 -3.79 -14.93
C LEU A 98 3.29 -3.00 -14.06
N LEU A 99 2.78 -2.03 -13.35
CA LEU A 99 3.52 -1.27 -12.34
C LEU A 99 2.93 -1.59 -10.96
N GLN A 100 3.81 -1.91 -10.03
CA GLN A 100 3.45 -2.11 -8.65
C GLN A 100 4.35 -1.26 -7.75
N ILE A 101 3.74 -0.36 -7.00
CA ILE A 101 4.40 0.44 -5.97
C ILE A 101 3.84 -0.03 -4.63
N MET A 102 4.72 -0.52 -3.75
CA MET A 102 4.32 -1.02 -2.45
C MET A 102 5.32 -0.61 -1.37
N THR A 103 4.83 -0.43 -0.17
CA THR A 103 5.71 -0.34 0.99
C THR A 103 6.38 -1.67 1.26
N ARG A 104 7.70 -1.65 1.43
CA ARG A 104 8.46 -2.86 1.74
C ARG A 104 8.31 -3.16 3.23
N LEU A 105 7.64 -4.26 3.53
CA LEU A 105 7.70 -4.81 4.88
C LEU A 105 8.98 -5.63 5.03
N PRO A 106 9.71 -5.48 6.14
CA PRO A 106 10.91 -6.25 6.38
C PRO A 106 10.54 -7.74 6.43
N ARG A 107 11.02 -8.52 5.46
CA ARG A 107 11.00 -9.97 5.56
C ARG A 107 12.07 -10.36 6.57
N ILE A 108 11.67 -10.66 7.78
CA ILE A 108 12.57 -11.19 8.81
C ILE A 108 12.47 -12.72 8.74
N PRO A 109 13.47 -13.41 8.14
CA PRO A 109 13.37 -14.86 7.85
C PRO A 109 13.15 -15.73 9.10
N LEU A 110 13.61 -15.27 10.26
CA LEU A 110 13.46 -15.97 11.55
C LEU A 110 12.07 -15.79 12.20
N LEU A 111 11.22 -14.94 11.65
CA LEU A 111 9.95 -14.54 12.27
C LEU A 111 8.72 -14.95 11.46
N ASP A 112 8.87 -15.82 10.45
CA ASP A 112 7.74 -16.18 9.57
C ASP A 112 6.49 -16.67 10.34
N ARG A 113 6.67 -17.38 11.46
CA ARG A 113 5.56 -17.76 12.35
C ARG A 113 5.11 -16.66 13.32
N LYS A 114 5.95 -15.64 13.59
CA LYS A 114 5.64 -14.49 14.47
C LYS A 114 5.47 -13.19 13.69
N ALA A 115 5.58 -13.22 12.35
CA ALA A 115 5.42 -12.07 11.47
C ALA A 115 4.04 -11.40 11.66
N THR A 116 3.02 -12.17 12.00
CA THR A 116 1.68 -11.67 12.29
C THR A 116 1.67 -10.60 13.36
N PHE A 117 2.45 -10.79 14.45
CA PHE A 117 2.54 -9.76 15.49
C PHE A 117 3.07 -8.44 14.95
N PHE A 118 4.07 -8.46 14.07
CA PHE A 118 4.59 -7.24 13.44
C PHE A 118 3.58 -6.62 12.48
N TYR A 119 2.93 -7.41 11.64
CA TYR A 119 1.92 -6.90 10.69
C TYR A 119 0.69 -6.31 11.38
N THR A 120 0.34 -6.81 12.55
CA THR A 120 -0.77 -6.25 13.34
C THR A 120 -0.36 -5.05 14.18
N THR A 121 0.91 -4.93 14.57
CA THR A 121 1.40 -3.83 15.43
C THR A 121 1.98 -2.66 14.64
N LEU A 122 2.56 -2.88 13.46
CA LEU A 122 3.13 -1.82 12.61
C LEU A 122 2.13 -0.68 12.28
N PRO A 123 0.85 -0.95 11.99
CA PRO A 123 -0.12 0.12 11.76
C PRO A 123 -0.30 1.05 12.97
N TYR A 124 -0.20 0.53 14.20
CA TYR A 124 -0.33 1.35 15.41
C TYR A 124 0.85 2.29 15.66
N ILE A 125 1.98 2.05 15.02
CA ILE A 125 3.17 2.92 15.10
C ILE A 125 3.41 3.74 13.83
N GLY A 126 2.40 3.86 12.96
CA GLY A 126 2.42 4.73 11.78
C GLY A 126 3.00 4.12 10.51
N VAL A 127 3.28 2.82 10.52
CA VAL A 127 3.78 2.12 9.33
C VAL A 127 2.66 1.25 8.78
N ARG A 128 1.96 1.74 7.78
CA ARG A 128 0.95 0.97 7.04
C ARG A 128 1.53 0.36 5.79
N SER A 129 1.09 -0.84 5.51
CA SER A 129 1.43 -1.55 4.29
C SER A 129 0.33 -1.32 3.27
N TRP A 130 0.68 -0.69 2.18
CA TRP A 130 -0.25 -0.43 1.08
C TRP A 130 0.41 -0.76 -0.25
N VAL A 131 -0.41 -0.94 -1.26
CA VAL A 131 0.01 -1.18 -2.63
C VAL A 131 -0.80 -0.31 -3.59
N LEU A 132 -0.12 0.23 -4.57
CA LEU A 132 -0.73 0.78 -5.78
C LEU A 132 -0.31 -0.11 -6.94
N VAL A 133 -1.28 -0.61 -7.67
CA VAL A 133 -1.09 -1.40 -8.88
C VAL A 133 -1.65 -0.60 -10.05
N ALA A 134 -0.90 -0.49 -11.13
CA ALA A 134 -1.38 0.08 -12.37
C ALA A 134 -1.07 -0.87 -13.53
N ILE A 135 -2.10 -1.20 -14.28
CA ILE A 135 -2.03 -2.07 -15.47
C ILE A 135 -2.44 -1.22 -16.66
N PHE A 136 -1.66 -1.29 -17.74
CA PHE A 136 -1.97 -0.62 -18.99
C PHE A 136 -1.86 -1.62 -20.12
N GLU A 137 -2.90 -1.70 -20.92
CA GLU A 137 -2.97 -2.57 -22.08
C GLU A 137 -2.98 -1.73 -23.35
N VAL A 138 -1.92 -1.88 -24.14
CA VAL A 138 -1.79 -1.23 -25.45
C VAL A 138 -2.11 -2.27 -26.51
N ARG A 139 -3.03 -1.95 -27.42
CA ARG A 139 -3.36 -2.75 -28.59
C ARG A 139 -3.36 -1.86 -29.84
N ASN A 140 -2.79 -2.37 -30.91
CA ASN A 140 -2.65 -1.64 -32.18
C ASN A 140 -1.98 -0.27 -31.97
N GLY A 141 -0.98 -0.19 -31.07
CA GLY A 141 -0.23 1.01 -30.75
C GLY A 141 -0.97 2.05 -29.92
N LYS A 142 -2.21 1.79 -29.49
CA LYS A 142 -3.07 2.69 -28.73
C LYS A 142 -3.42 2.09 -27.37
N LEU A 143 -3.55 2.96 -26.36
CA LEU A 143 -4.02 2.54 -25.06
C LEU A 143 -5.48 2.08 -25.14
N GLU A 144 -5.73 0.81 -24.88
CA GLU A 144 -7.06 0.20 -24.94
C GLU A 144 -7.74 0.20 -23.57
N ARG A 145 -6.95 -0.15 -22.54
CA ARG A 145 -7.44 -0.30 -21.18
C ARG A 145 -6.39 0.16 -20.19
N SER A 146 -6.84 0.80 -19.11
CA SER A 146 -6.02 0.89 -17.91
C SER A 146 -6.84 0.51 -16.67
N GLU A 147 -6.13 0.00 -15.69
CA GLU A 147 -6.68 -0.38 -14.39
C GLU A 147 -5.70 0.11 -13.32
N THR A 148 -6.17 0.92 -12.39
CA THR A 148 -5.33 1.43 -11.31
C THR A 148 -6.03 1.18 -9.99
N GLY A 149 -5.44 0.35 -9.15
CA GLY A 149 -6.00 -0.03 -7.86
C GLY A 149 -5.10 0.36 -6.70
N ILE A 150 -5.70 0.80 -5.62
CA ILE A 150 -5.04 1.10 -4.35
C ILE A 150 -5.63 0.21 -3.28
N GLY A 151 -4.78 -0.54 -2.61
CA GLY A 151 -5.17 -1.45 -1.54
C GLY A 151 -4.28 -1.32 -0.32
N GLU A 152 -4.80 -1.74 0.81
CA GLU A 152 -4.08 -1.85 2.07
C GLU A 152 -3.81 -3.32 2.36
N TYR A 153 -2.55 -3.67 2.68
CA TYR A 153 -2.25 -5.04 3.08
C TYR A 153 -2.81 -5.32 4.48
N LYS A 154 -3.64 -6.35 4.57
CA LYS A 154 -4.12 -6.88 5.85
C LYS A 154 -3.78 -8.36 5.94
N MET A 155 -3.47 -8.80 7.14
CA MET A 155 -3.33 -10.23 7.45
C MET A 155 -4.62 -10.69 8.11
N GLU A 156 -5.34 -11.59 7.46
CA GLU A 156 -6.52 -12.22 8.03
C GLU A 156 -6.16 -13.60 8.59
N ARG A 157 -6.61 -13.86 9.80
CA ARG A 157 -6.46 -15.18 10.42
C ARG A 157 -7.57 -16.07 9.89
N LEU A 158 -7.18 -17.14 9.19
CA LEU A 158 -8.14 -18.13 8.66
C LEU A 158 -8.49 -19.20 9.70
N ASP A 159 -7.48 -19.65 10.45
CA ASP A 159 -7.58 -20.61 11.54
C ASP A 159 -6.39 -20.44 12.50
N ASP A 160 -6.24 -21.34 13.47
CA ASP A 160 -5.16 -21.24 14.47
C ASP A 160 -3.76 -21.44 13.89
N SER A 161 -3.63 -21.90 12.64
CA SER A 161 -2.35 -22.23 12.00
C SER A 161 -2.07 -21.45 10.72
N ALA A 162 -3.11 -20.86 10.08
CA ALA A 162 -3.01 -20.25 8.76
C ALA A 162 -3.40 -18.79 8.76
N TYR A 163 -2.59 -17.97 8.06
CA TYR A 163 -2.87 -16.57 7.77
C TYR A 163 -2.93 -16.37 6.26
N ARG A 164 -3.93 -15.65 5.83
CA ARG A 164 -4.05 -15.21 4.45
C ARG A 164 -3.71 -13.75 4.35
N GLN A 165 -2.80 -13.43 3.44
CA GLN A 165 -2.58 -12.05 3.07
C GLN A 165 -3.75 -11.59 2.19
N LEU A 166 -4.53 -10.65 2.70
CA LEU A 166 -5.54 -9.96 1.95
C LEU A 166 -5.04 -8.59 1.54
N VAL A 167 -5.34 -8.20 0.32
CA VAL A 167 -5.17 -6.83 -0.17
C VAL A 167 -6.55 -6.32 -0.52
N PRO A 168 -7.36 -5.90 0.47
CA PRO A 168 -8.61 -5.26 0.15
C PRO A 168 -8.31 -4.00 -0.63
N LEU A 169 -8.83 -3.92 -1.85
CA LEU A 169 -8.82 -2.69 -2.62
C LEU A 169 -9.63 -1.65 -1.86
N LEU A 170 -9.09 -0.45 -1.76
CA LEU A 170 -9.78 0.71 -1.18
C LEU A 170 -10.38 1.56 -2.29
N TYR A 171 -9.67 1.70 -3.38
CA TYR A 171 -10.09 2.47 -4.53
C TYR A 171 -9.56 1.86 -5.82
N GLU A 172 -10.38 1.84 -6.86
CA GLU A 172 -10.02 1.31 -8.17
C GLU A 172 -10.58 2.19 -9.29
N VAL A 173 -9.75 2.45 -10.30
CA VAL A 173 -10.10 3.18 -11.51
C VAL A 173 -9.92 2.28 -12.70
N TRP A 174 -10.99 2.08 -13.44
CA TRP A 174 -11.02 1.35 -14.69
C TRP A 174 -11.23 2.33 -15.85
N THR A 175 -10.31 2.35 -16.80
CA THR A 175 -10.54 3.10 -18.04
C THR A 175 -10.60 2.17 -19.23
N ARG A 176 -11.50 2.45 -20.14
CA ARG A 176 -11.60 1.80 -21.44
C ARG A 176 -11.77 2.82 -22.54
N ARG A 177 -11.33 2.45 -23.73
CA ARG A 177 -11.40 3.35 -24.88
C ARG A 177 -12.83 3.79 -25.17
N GLU A 178 -13.76 2.85 -25.17
CA GLU A 178 -15.17 3.08 -25.41
C GLU A 178 -16.01 2.64 -24.22
N ALA A 179 -17.05 3.42 -23.89
CA ALA A 179 -17.97 3.06 -22.80
C ALA A 179 -18.65 1.70 -23.04
N ALA A 180 -18.98 1.40 -24.29
CA ALA A 180 -19.59 0.12 -24.69
C ALA A 180 -18.71 -1.12 -24.45
N SER A 181 -17.38 -0.93 -24.30
CA SER A 181 -16.44 -2.04 -24.05
C SER A 181 -16.32 -2.42 -22.57
N PHE A 182 -17.03 -1.74 -21.66
CA PHE A 182 -17.06 -2.13 -20.26
C PHE A 182 -17.87 -3.41 -20.06
N GLU A 183 -17.28 -4.30 -19.27
CA GLU A 183 -17.94 -5.49 -18.73
C GLU A 183 -18.37 -5.24 -17.29
N TYR A 184 -19.28 -6.10 -16.80
CA TYR A 184 -19.66 -6.05 -15.38
C TYR A 184 -18.42 -5.96 -14.47
N PRO A 185 -18.42 -5.10 -13.46
CA PRO A 185 -19.54 -4.34 -12.89
C PRO A 185 -19.82 -2.97 -13.52
N CYS A 186 -18.98 -2.51 -14.45
CA CYS A 186 -19.18 -1.25 -15.15
C CYS A 186 -20.34 -1.34 -16.13
N SER A 187 -21.10 -0.25 -16.24
CA SER A 187 -22.11 -0.11 -17.30
C SER A 187 -21.53 0.61 -18.52
N SER A 188 -22.28 0.65 -19.61
CA SER A 188 -21.90 1.36 -20.84
C SER A 188 -21.95 2.89 -20.73
N GLN A 189 -21.93 3.45 -19.51
CA GLN A 189 -21.88 4.89 -19.27
C GLN A 189 -20.45 5.41 -19.36
N ASP A 190 -20.27 6.65 -19.82
CA ASP A 190 -18.97 7.30 -19.93
C ASP A 190 -18.28 7.51 -18.59
N TYR A 191 -19.06 7.62 -17.52
CA TYR A 191 -18.56 7.77 -16.15
C TYR A 191 -19.52 7.15 -15.14
N GLN A 192 -19.02 6.28 -14.31
CA GLN A 192 -19.78 5.65 -13.25
C GLN A 192 -18.90 5.46 -12.00
N VAL A 193 -19.46 5.80 -10.84
CA VAL A 193 -18.88 5.48 -9.53
C VAL A 193 -19.85 4.62 -8.74
N TYR A 194 -19.34 3.59 -8.09
CA TYR A 194 -20.13 2.70 -7.22
C TYR A 194 -19.25 2.17 -6.09
N VAL A 195 -19.91 1.71 -5.02
CA VAL A 195 -19.23 1.00 -3.94
C VAL A 195 -19.50 -0.49 -4.14
N SER A 196 -18.44 -1.25 -4.39
CA SER A 196 -18.55 -2.71 -4.38
C SER A 196 -18.57 -3.19 -2.93
N HIS A 197 -19.59 -3.99 -2.62
CA HIS A 197 -19.65 -4.67 -1.32
C HIS A 197 -18.90 -5.98 -1.44
N GLY A 198 -17.92 -6.19 -0.55
CA GLY A 198 -17.04 -7.34 -0.58
C GLY A 198 -17.81 -8.66 -0.76
N GLY A 199 -17.54 -9.32 -1.89
CA GLY A 199 -17.94 -10.70 -2.13
C GLY A 199 -16.91 -11.68 -1.57
N PHE A 200 -17.09 -12.96 -1.84
CA PHE A 200 -16.24 -14.06 -1.36
C PHE A 200 -14.73 -13.86 -1.65
N LYS A 201 -14.36 -12.98 -2.61
CA LYS A 201 -12.97 -12.69 -2.98
C LYS A 201 -12.40 -11.44 -2.33
N PHE A 202 -13.24 -10.48 -1.94
CA PHE A 202 -12.81 -9.18 -1.39
C PHE A 202 -13.71 -8.83 -0.20
N PRO A 203 -13.28 -9.07 1.03
CA PRO A 203 -14.11 -8.88 2.23
C PRO A 203 -14.29 -7.41 2.63
N ALA A 204 -13.72 -6.46 1.90
CA ALA A 204 -13.85 -5.03 2.17
C ALA A 204 -14.63 -4.32 1.07
N ASN A 205 -15.36 -3.27 1.45
CA ASN A 205 -15.95 -2.36 0.48
C ASN A 205 -14.83 -1.61 -0.26
N ALA A 206 -14.96 -1.49 -1.57
CA ALA A 206 -14.08 -0.70 -2.41
C ALA A 206 -14.89 0.36 -3.15
N LEU A 207 -14.35 1.55 -3.31
CA LEU A 207 -14.89 2.56 -4.19
C LEU A 207 -14.32 2.32 -5.59
N GLU A 208 -15.16 2.04 -6.56
CA GLU A 208 -14.76 1.74 -7.92
C GLU A 208 -15.29 2.79 -8.89
N THR A 209 -14.45 3.17 -9.84
CA THR A 209 -14.75 4.19 -10.84
C THR A 209 -14.48 3.65 -12.23
N CYS A 210 -15.50 3.64 -13.08
CA CYS A 210 -15.40 3.29 -14.50
C CYS A 210 -15.49 4.55 -15.35
N VAL A 211 -14.51 4.75 -16.24
CA VAL A 211 -14.43 5.97 -17.04
C VAL A 211 -14.07 5.63 -18.48
N ALA A 212 -14.87 6.11 -19.43
CA ALA A 212 -14.47 6.08 -20.83
C ALA A 212 -13.30 7.05 -21.08
N GLN A 213 -12.32 6.65 -21.85
CA GLN A 213 -11.12 7.46 -22.13
C GLN A 213 -11.46 8.77 -22.87
N SER A 214 -12.54 8.77 -23.63
CA SER A 214 -13.10 9.97 -24.28
C SER A 214 -13.64 11.02 -23.31
N ALA A 215 -13.99 10.63 -22.08
CA ALA A 215 -14.54 11.50 -21.04
C ALA A 215 -13.43 12.22 -20.23
N GLY A 216 -12.54 12.96 -20.90
CA GLY A 216 -11.29 13.47 -20.33
C GLY A 216 -11.42 14.23 -18.99
N ALA A 217 -12.48 15.04 -18.79
CA ALA A 217 -12.72 15.71 -17.50
C ALA A 217 -13.03 14.70 -16.39
N SER A 218 -13.81 13.66 -16.68
CA SER A 218 -14.15 12.59 -15.73
C SER A 218 -12.96 11.71 -15.43
N VAL A 219 -12.06 11.46 -16.39
CA VAL A 219 -10.78 10.76 -16.16
C VAL A 219 -9.96 11.51 -15.11
N LYS A 220 -9.79 12.83 -15.26
CA LYS A 220 -9.05 13.65 -14.29
C LYS A 220 -9.66 13.58 -12.88
N ARG A 221 -10.98 13.54 -12.76
CA ARG A 221 -11.68 13.38 -11.48
C ARG A 221 -11.49 12.00 -10.89
N ALA A 222 -11.52 10.95 -11.70
CA ALA A 222 -11.28 9.58 -11.26
C ALA A 222 -9.85 9.41 -10.68
N PHE A 223 -8.87 10.07 -11.27
CA PHE A 223 -7.49 10.04 -10.74
C PHE A 223 -7.21 11.13 -9.69
N ASP A 224 -8.23 11.82 -9.16
CA ASP A 224 -8.10 12.74 -8.02
C ASP A 224 -7.97 11.95 -6.71
N VAL A 225 -6.78 11.39 -6.50
CA VAL A 225 -6.46 10.48 -5.41
C VAL A 225 -5.41 11.10 -4.50
N HIS A 226 -5.67 11.03 -3.19
CA HIS A 226 -4.83 11.58 -2.14
C HIS A 226 -4.31 10.47 -1.23
N LEU A 227 -3.03 10.18 -1.28
CA LEU A 227 -2.42 9.08 -0.52
C LEU A 227 -2.00 9.47 0.91
N SER A 228 -2.24 10.71 1.33
CA SER A 228 -1.81 11.22 2.64
C SER A 228 -2.41 10.44 3.81
N CYS A 229 -3.65 9.95 3.67
CA CYS A 229 -4.32 9.16 4.71
C CYS A 229 -3.67 7.80 4.95
N LEU A 230 -2.97 7.23 3.96
CA LEU A 230 -2.28 5.94 4.08
C LEU A 230 -1.14 5.97 5.11
N ASN A 231 -0.63 7.15 5.44
CA ASN A 231 0.42 7.31 6.46
C ASN A 231 -0.14 7.70 7.85
N ASN A 232 -1.47 7.75 8.01
CA ASN A 232 -2.05 8.04 9.33
C ASN A 232 -2.05 6.76 10.18
N PRO A 233 -1.31 6.74 11.33
CA PRO A 233 -1.21 5.54 12.16
C PRO A 233 -2.49 5.21 12.93
N PHE A 234 -3.38 6.22 13.13
CA PHE A 234 -4.46 6.10 14.09
C PHE A 234 -5.82 5.78 13.47
N ARG A 235 -5.96 5.92 12.14
CA ARG A 235 -7.23 5.65 11.47
C ARG A 235 -7.04 5.13 10.04
N ASN A 236 -7.99 4.35 9.58
CA ASN A 236 -8.02 3.89 8.18
C ASN A 236 -8.33 5.06 7.24
N CYS A 237 -7.87 4.96 5.98
CA CYS A 237 -8.32 5.87 4.94
C CYS A 237 -9.82 5.76 4.75
N ARG A 238 -10.48 6.90 4.65
CA ARG A 238 -11.86 7.01 4.24
C ARG A 238 -11.91 7.31 2.73
N PHE A 239 -12.99 6.96 2.07
CA PHE A 239 -13.14 7.22 0.63
C PHE A 239 -13.13 8.71 0.29
N ASP A 240 -13.75 9.55 1.14
CA ASP A 240 -13.75 11.00 0.99
C ASP A 240 -12.36 11.64 1.14
N GLU A 241 -11.44 10.97 1.81
CA GLU A 241 -10.05 11.40 1.95
C GLU A 241 -9.17 10.86 0.83
N LEU A 242 -9.41 9.61 0.42
CA LEU A 242 -8.60 8.91 -0.58
C LEU A 242 -8.94 9.37 -2.01
N ALA A 243 -10.23 9.47 -2.33
CA ALA A 243 -10.73 9.81 -3.66
C ALA A 243 -11.92 10.79 -3.55
N PRO A 244 -11.67 12.06 -3.15
CA PRO A 244 -12.72 13.02 -2.79
C PRO A 244 -13.67 13.30 -3.95
N SER A 245 -13.17 13.45 -5.17
CA SER A 245 -14.00 13.71 -6.35
C SER A 245 -14.93 12.52 -6.68
N ALA A 246 -14.41 11.29 -6.66
CA ALA A 246 -15.22 10.09 -6.91
C ALA A 246 -16.24 9.88 -5.79
N TRP A 247 -15.86 10.09 -4.53
CA TRP A 247 -16.78 9.98 -3.40
C TRP A 247 -17.91 11.01 -3.46
N ALA A 248 -17.62 12.25 -3.86
CA ALA A 248 -18.65 13.28 -4.02
C ALA A 248 -19.67 12.89 -5.09
N ASP A 249 -19.21 12.31 -6.22
CA ASP A 249 -20.09 11.85 -7.30
C ASP A 249 -20.96 10.66 -6.88
N TYR A 250 -20.37 9.71 -6.11
CA TYR A 250 -21.13 8.61 -5.53
C TYR A 250 -22.21 9.11 -4.56
N SER A 251 -21.82 9.96 -3.61
CA SER A 251 -22.71 10.45 -2.56
C SER A 251 -23.87 11.29 -3.14
N ALA A 252 -23.63 12.05 -4.21
CA ALA A 252 -24.68 12.80 -4.89
C ALA A 252 -25.74 11.89 -5.54
N LYS A 253 -25.32 10.73 -6.09
CA LYS A 253 -26.24 9.75 -6.67
C LYS A 253 -27.04 8.98 -5.62
N ASP A 254 -26.38 8.55 -4.54
CA ASP A 254 -27.00 7.72 -3.50
C ASP A 254 -27.92 8.54 -2.59
N GLY A 255 -27.59 9.80 -2.32
CA GLY A 255 -28.44 10.74 -1.58
C GLY A 255 -29.79 11.03 -2.25
N HIS A 256 -29.92 10.75 -3.57
CA HIS A 256 -31.18 10.83 -4.30
C HIS A 256 -32.03 9.54 -4.24
N ARG A 257 -31.45 8.39 -3.86
CA ARG A 257 -32.17 7.13 -3.71
C ARG A 257 -32.86 6.95 -2.36
N HIS A 258 -32.47 7.73 -1.35
CA HIS A 258 -33.01 7.65 0.01
C HIS A 258 -33.93 8.83 0.38
N ARG A 259 -34.34 9.64 -0.60
CA ARG A 259 -35.40 10.63 -0.49
C ARG A 259 -36.60 10.21 -1.33
#